data_b7db33bf9e85d7f7a3c318e371174fcd
#
_entry.id   b7db33bf9e85d7f7a3c318e371174fcd
#
_cell.length_a   1.000
_cell.length_b   1.000
_cell.length_c   1.000
_cell.angle_alpha   90.00
_cell.angle_beta   90.00
_cell.angle_gamma   90.00
#
_symmetry.space_group_name_H-M   'P 1'
#
loop_
_entity.id
_entity.type
_entity.pdbx_description
1 polymer ?
#
loop_
_entity_poly.entity_id
_entity_poly.type
_entity_poly.pdbx_seq_one_letter_code
_entity_poly.pdbx_strand_id
1 'polypeptide(L)'
;MKMKFKKFVALILVAVCLCTCLAGCSEADNVNHNLSQAADNFQVTRKITVYNARTDMIILEMEGNMSLSNNTTNELVVTCMTGPGQYKKNYVYLNEYVIYVVEDITDTVTDPYHYKVHFYTALPDIDINK
;
A
#
# COMPACT_ATOMS: atom_id res chain seq x y z
N MET A 1 5.53 25.63 -55.02
CA MET A 1 4.67 24.58 -54.46
C MET A 1 5.43 23.54 -53.63
N LYS A 2 6.65 23.15 -53.99
CA LYS A 2 7.47 22.15 -53.25
C LYS A 2 7.91 22.57 -51.83
N MET A 3 8.05 23.84 -51.54
CA MET A 3 8.51 24.34 -50.21
C MET A 3 7.41 24.30 -49.15
N LYS A 4 6.14 24.48 -49.54
CA LYS A 4 5.00 24.38 -48.61
C LYS A 4 4.71 22.96 -48.18
N PHE A 5 4.92 22.00 -49.08
CA PHE A 5 4.73 20.57 -48.82
C PHE A 5 5.76 20.02 -47.84
N LYS A 6 7.05 20.40 -47.97
CA LYS A 6 8.11 20.00 -47.01
C LYS A 6 7.85 20.54 -45.61
N LYS A 7 7.36 21.77 -45.48
CA LYS A 7 7.00 22.36 -44.18
C LYS A 7 5.79 21.65 -43.56
N PHE A 8 4.83 21.23 -44.39
CA PHE A 8 3.65 20.50 -43.92
C PHE A 8 4.00 19.09 -43.46
N VAL A 9 4.89 18.39 -44.16
CA VAL A 9 5.41 17.07 -43.74
C VAL A 9 6.21 17.17 -42.46
N ALA A 10 7.06 18.20 -42.31
CA ALA A 10 7.81 18.42 -41.08
C ALA A 10 6.91 18.70 -39.86
N LEU A 11 5.81 19.44 -40.08
CA LEU A 11 4.84 19.72 -39.01
C LEU A 11 4.11 18.46 -38.52
N ILE A 12 3.74 17.58 -39.48
CA ILE A 12 3.11 16.30 -39.19
C ILE A 12 4.08 15.38 -38.40
N LEU A 13 5.36 15.36 -38.78
CA LEU A 13 6.37 14.55 -38.15
C LEU A 13 6.59 14.98 -36.68
N VAL A 14 6.61 16.29 -36.42
CA VAL A 14 6.73 16.85 -35.09
C VAL A 14 5.49 16.52 -34.23
N ALA A 15 4.29 16.61 -34.83
CA ALA A 15 3.05 16.26 -34.14
C ALA A 15 2.99 14.77 -33.74
N VAL A 16 3.45 13.88 -34.63
CA VAL A 16 3.52 12.43 -34.36
C VAL A 16 4.56 12.12 -33.24
N CYS A 17 5.72 12.78 -33.26
CA CYS A 17 6.72 12.62 -32.18
C CYS A 17 6.21 13.11 -30.81
N LEU A 18 5.42 14.19 -30.77
CA LEU A 18 4.82 14.69 -29.53
C LEU A 18 3.76 13.75 -28.96
N CYS A 19 3.00 13.05 -29.82
CA CYS A 19 1.98 12.09 -29.38
C CYS A 19 2.60 10.79 -28.79
N THR A 20 3.79 10.38 -29.22
CA THR A 20 4.45 9.16 -28.71
C THR A 20 5.09 9.36 -27.34
N CYS A 21 5.39 10.58 -26.93
CA CYS A 21 5.95 10.86 -25.59
C CYS A 21 4.93 10.80 -24.45
N LEU A 22 3.62 10.82 -24.74
CA LEU A 22 2.56 10.79 -23.74
C LEU A 22 2.10 9.38 -23.35
N ALA A 23 2.56 8.34 -24.05
CA ALA A 23 2.13 6.96 -23.81
C ALA A 23 2.97 6.23 -22.73
N GLY A 24 4.04 6.85 -22.22
CA GLY A 24 4.99 6.19 -21.31
C GLY A 24 4.61 6.14 -19.82
N CYS A 25 3.58 6.90 -19.39
CA CYS A 25 3.22 6.97 -17.96
C CYS A 25 2.07 6.05 -17.53
N SER A 26 1.41 5.34 -18.47
CA SER A 26 0.12 4.69 -18.14
C SER A 26 0.24 3.31 -17.50
N GLU A 27 1.34 2.58 -17.69
CA GLU A 27 1.44 1.19 -17.22
C GLU A 27 1.75 1.11 -15.72
N ALA A 28 2.69 1.90 -15.24
CA ALA A 28 3.00 1.98 -13.81
C ALA A 28 1.82 2.52 -12.99
N ASP A 29 1.10 3.53 -13.52
CA ASP A 29 -0.07 4.09 -12.85
C ASP A 29 -1.23 3.08 -12.81
N ASN A 30 -1.44 2.31 -13.89
CA ASN A 30 -2.45 1.26 -13.91
C ASN A 30 -2.13 0.11 -12.95
N VAL A 31 -0.86 -0.31 -12.87
CA VAL A 31 -0.43 -1.34 -11.92
C VAL A 31 -0.63 -0.86 -10.49
N ASN A 32 -0.21 0.34 -10.16
CA ASN A 32 -0.39 0.92 -8.83
C ASN A 32 -1.87 1.05 -8.44
N HIS A 33 -2.70 1.50 -9.39
CA HIS A 33 -4.14 1.63 -9.16
C HIS A 33 -4.79 0.26 -8.91
N ASN A 34 -4.50 -0.72 -9.74
CA ASN A 34 -5.05 -2.08 -9.62
C ASN A 34 -4.59 -2.76 -8.32
N LEU A 35 -3.34 -2.60 -7.95
CA LEU A 35 -2.80 -3.16 -6.71
C LEU A 35 -3.44 -2.49 -5.49
N SER A 36 -3.62 -1.18 -5.51
CA SER A 36 -4.30 -0.44 -4.44
C SER A 36 -5.75 -0.87 -4.30
N GLN A 37 -6.50 -1.02 -5.41
CA GLN A 37 -7.87 -1.52 -5.38
C GLN A 37 -7.95 -2.97 -4.88
N ALA A 38 -7.06 -3.85 -5.33
CA ALA A 38 -7.02 -5.22 -4.86
C ALA A 38 -6.76 -5.31 -3.36
N ALA A 39 -5.88 -4.45 -2.84
CA ALA A 39 -5.58 -4.36 -1.43
C ALA A 39 -6.75 -3.82 -0.61
N ASP A 40 -7.44 -2.79 -1.10
CA ASP A 40 -8.65 -2.25 -0.44
C ASP A 40 -9.81 -3.24 -0.45
N ASN A 41 -9.84 -4.14 -1.42
CA ASN A 41 -10.80 -5.26 -1.49
C ASN A 41 -10.33 -6.51 -0.72
N PHE A 42 -9.29 -6.43 0.09
CA PHE A 42 -8.73 -7.55 0.86
C PHE A 42 -8.26 -8.74 0.00
N GLN A 43 -7.78 -8.47 -1.21
CA GLN A 43 -7.30 -9.48 -2.16
C GLN A 43 -5.78 -9.64 -2.17
N VAL A 44 -5.07 -8.78 -1.44
CA VAL A 44 -3.61 -8.77 -1.35
C VAL A 44 -3.20 -9.00 0.09
N THR A 45 -2.27 -9.92 0.29
CA THR A 45 -1.62 -10.11 1.59
C THR A 45 -0.63 -8.97 1.82
N ARG A 46 -0.73 -8.32 2.96
CA ARG A 46 0.15 -7.23 3.40
C ARG A 46 0.93 -7.62 4.63
N LYS A 47 2.18 -7.21 4.66
CA LYS A 47 2.98 -7.19 5.88
C LYS A 47 3.20 -5.74 6.29
N ILE A 48 2.86 -5.43 7.54
CA ILE A 48 3.03 -4.11 8.13
C ILE A 48 4.01 -4.25 9.28
N THR A 49 5.08 -3.48 9.23
CA THR A 49 6.06 -3.40 10.33
C THR A 49 6.00 -2.00 10.93
N VAL A 50 5.68 -1.90 12.21
CA VAL A 50 5.69 -0.64 12.97
C VAL A 50 6.98 -0.56 13.78
N TYR A 51 7.69 0.53 13.61
CA TYR A 51 9.04 0.71 14.12
C TYR A 51 9.16 2.01 14.91
N ASN A 52 9.87 1.95 16.04
CA ASN A 52 10.21 3.13 16.82
C ASN A 52 11.65 3.56 16.51
N ALA A 53 11.78 4.64 15.74
CA ALA A 53 13.06 5.18 15.31
C ALA A 53 13.90 5.78 16.46
N ARG A 54 13.29 6.07 17.60
CA ARG A 54 14.01 6.59 18.78
C ARG A 54 14.69 5.49 19.59
N THR A 55 14.05 4.32 19.69
CA THR A 55 14.54 3.19 20.48
C THR A 55 15.18 2.10 19.63
N ASP A 56 15.14 2.27 18.31
CA ASP A 56 15.64 1.30 17.33
C ASP A 56 14.98 -0.08 17.48
N MET A 57 13.68 -0.10 17.75
CA MET A 57 12.94 -1.33 18.02
C MET A 57 11.69 -1.46 17.15
N ILE A 58 11.41 -2.67 16.70
CA ILE A 58 10.11 -3.05 16.13
C ILE A 58 9.10 -3.10 17.29
N ILE A 59 7.95 -2.45 17.11
CA ILE A 59 6.86 -2.44 18.07
C ILE A 59 5.93 -3.61 17.82
N LEU A 60 5.51 -3.75 16.53
CA LEU A 60 4.63 -4.84 16.11
C LEU A 60 4.83 -5.15 14.62
N GLU A 61 4.52 -6.37 14.25
CA GLU A 61 4.34 -6.80 12.87
C GLU A 61 2.94 -7.37 12.70
N MET A 62 2.33 -7.07 11.56
CA MET A 62 1.03 -7.62 11.16
C MET A 62 1.15 -8.20 9.77
N GLU A 63 0.57 -9.39 9.55
CA GLU A 63 0.56 -10.05 8.24
C GLU A 63 -0.83 -10.61 7.98
N GLY A 64 -1.36 -10.37 6.78
CA GLY A 64 -2.66 -10.85 6.36
C GLY A 64 -3.30 -9.98 5.28
N ASN A 65 -4.53 -10.30 4.92
CA ASN A 65 -5.31 -9.49 3.98
C ASN A 65 -5.92 -8.28 4.72
N MET A 66 -5.37 -7.11 4.46
CA MET A 66 -5.67 -5.90 5.21
C MET A 66 -5.83 -4.69 4.30
N SER A 67 -6.79 -3.83 4.62
CA SER A 67 -6.92 -2.49 4.06
C SER A 67 -6.36 -1.46 5.04
N LEU A 68 -5.74 -0.42 4.51
CA LEU A 68 -5.07 0.63 5.28
C LEU A 68 -5.71 1.98 5.01
N SER A 69 -5.84 2.76 6.05
CA SER A 69 -6.19 4.17 5.94
C SER A 69 -5.52 4.98 7.06
N ASN A 70 -5.23 6.24 6.77
CA ASN A 70 -4.78 7.19 7.79
C ASN A 70 -5.95 8.10 8.14
N ASN A 71 -6.17 8.31 9.42
CA ASN A 71 -7.15 9.27 9.86
C ASN A 71 -6.51 10.64 10.16
N THR A 72 -7.35 11.64 10.46
CA THR A 72 -6.90 13.00 10.75
C THR A 72 -6.20 13.15 12.11
N THR A 73 -6.19 12.11 12.93
CA THR A 73 -5.59 12.08 14.28
C THR A 73 -4.20 11.44 14.29
N ASN A 74 -3.53 11.33 13.14
CA ASN A 74 -2.24 10.65 13.00
C ASN A 74 -2.26 9.18 13.43
N GLU A 75 -3.34 8.48 13.12
CA GLU A 75 -3.43 7.05 13.34
C GLU A 75 -3.43 6.31 12.01
N LEU A 76 -2.60 5.27 11.92
CA LEU A 76 -2.74 4.24 10.92
C LEU A 76 -3.88 3.31 11.34
N VAL A 77 -4.91 3.22 10.54
CA VAL A 77 -6.03 2.31 10.74
C VAL A 77 -5.83 1.09 9.86
N VAL A 78 -5.66 -0.05 10.48
CA VAL A 78 -5.52 -1.36 9.81
C VAL A 78 -6.81 -2.12 9.96
N THR A 79 -7.52 -2.34 8.86
CA THR A 79 -8.76 -3.14 8.83
C THR A 79 -8.43 -4.53 8.32
N CYS A 80 -8.70 -5.55 9.13
CA CYS A 80 -8.52 -6.95 8.79
C CYS A 80 -9.90 -7.61 8.59
N MET A 81 -10.03 -8.46 7.59
CA MET A 81 -11.22 -9.29 7.42
C MET A 81 -11.06 -10.55 8.28
N THR A 82 -12.04 -10.82 9.14
CA THR A 82 -12.02 -11.96 10.08
C THR A 82 -13.05 -13.04 9.75
N GLY A 83 -13.90 -12.77 8.75
CA GLY A 83 -14.92 -13.67 8.26
C GLY A 83 -15.76 -12.98 7.21
N PRO A 84 -16.72 -13.66 6.56
CA PRO A 84 -17.63 -13.05 5.59
C PRO A 84 -18.40 -11.87 6.21
N GLY A 85 -18.12 -10.64 5.74
CA GLY A 85 -18.71 -9.42 6.28
C GLY A 85 -18.31 -9.04 7.71
N GLN A 86 -17.27 -9.69 8.26
CA GLN A 86 -16.76 -9.42 9.61
C GLN A 86 -15.37 -8.78 9.53
N TYR A 87 -15.17 -7.71 10.28
CA TYR A 87 -13.94 -6.93 10.24
C TYR A 87 -13.47 -6.59 11.64
N LYS A 88 -12.14 -6.51 11.80
CA LYS A 88 -11.47 -6.00 12.98
C LYS A 88 -10.60 -4.83 12.58
N LYS A 89 -10.65 -3.74 13.35
CA LYS A 89 -9.78 -2.58 13.16
C LYS A 89 -8.75 -2.50 14.26
N ASN A 90 -7.51 -2.26 13.86
CA ASN A 90 -6.40 -1.95 14.74
C ASN A 90 -5.95 -0.51 14.45
N TYR A 91 -5.65 0.23 15.50
CA TYR A 91 -5.23 1.61 15.41
C TYR A 91 -3.81 1.72 15.93
N VAL A 92 -2.91 2.26 15.11
CA VAL A 92 -1.51 2.52 15.49
C VAL A 92 -1.31 4.02 15.49
N TYR A 93 -1.03 4.60 16.65
CA TYR A 93 -0.74 6.01 16.77
C TYR A 93 0.65 6.33 16.20
N LEU A 94 0.68 7.30 15.29
CA LEU A 94 1.90 7.75 14.64
C LEU A 94 2.38 9.07 15.25
N ASN A 95 3.66 9.16 15.52
CA ASN A 95 4.32 10.38 15.96
C ASN A 95 5.68 10.52 15.26
N GLU A 96 6.47 11.50 15.62
CA GLU A 96 7.77 11.77 15.01
C GLU A 96 8.78 10.61 15.11
N TYR A 97 8.55 9.65 16.02
CA TYR A 97 9.43 8.50 16.23
C TYR A 97 8.82 7.19 15.80
N VAL A 98 7.50 7.12 15.64
CA VAL A 98 6.80 5.90 15.23
C VAL A 98 6.45 5.98 13.76
N ILE A 99 7.10 5.13 12.99
CA ILE A 99 6.91 4.98 11.55
C ILE A 99 6.43 3.57 11.22
N TYR A 100 5.88 3.37 10.04
CA TYR A 100 5.52 2.04 9.57
C TYR A 100 5.99 1.83 8.12
N VAL A 101 6.24 0.56 7.80
CA VAL A 101 6.52 0.09 6.44
C VAL A 101 5.44 -0.90 6.05
N VAL A 102 4.98 -0.82 4.82
CA VAL A 102 4.00 -1.74 4.24
C VAL A 102 4.63 -2.46 3.07
N GLU A 103 4.50 -3.76 3.05
CA GLU A 103 4.90 -4.63 1.96
C GLU A 103 3.67 -5.36 1.43
N ASP A 104 3.38 -5.25 0.14
CA ASP A 104 2.34 -6.01 -0.52
C ASP A 104 2.95 -7.32 -1.07
N ILE A 105 2.47 -8.47 -0.57
CA ILE A 105 2.98 -9.80 -0.90
C ILE A 105 1.96 -10.48 -1.81
N THR A 106 2.27 -10.62 -3.10
CA THR A 106 1.33 -11.13 -4.10
C THR A 106 1.34 -12.65 -4.27
N ASP A 107 2.35 -13.35 -3.76
CA ASP A 107 2.61 -14.77 -4.06
C ASP A 107 2.08 -15.75 -3.00
N THR A 108 1.45 -15.26 -1.93
CA THR A 108 0.94 -16.14 -0.88
C THR A 108 -0.55 -16.37 -1.04
N VAL A 109 -0.93 -17.62 -1.34
CA VAL A 109 -2.32 -18.10 -1.21
C VAL A 109 -2.60 -18.26 0.27
N THR A 110 -2.97 -17.20 0.93
CA THR A 110 -3.37 -17.23 2.33
C THR A 110 -4.90 -17.23 2.44
N ASP A 111 -5.40 -17.88 3.48
CA ASP A 111 -6.79 -17.74 3.88
C ASP A 111 -7.09 -16.25 4.08
N PRO A 112 -8.03 -15.63 3.34
CA PRO A 112 -8.30 -14.21 3.42
C PRO A 112 -8.79 -13.75 4.81
N TYR A 113 -9.20 -14.68 5.65
CA TYR A 113 -9.66 -14.42 7.02
C TYR A 113 -8.58 -14.62 8.08
N HIS A 114 -7.41 -15.14 7.66
CA HIS A 114 -6.29 -15.35 8.58
C HIS A 114 -5.38 -14.13 8.58
N TYR A 115 -5.10 -13.61 9.76
CA TYR A 115 -4.07 -12.59 9.95
C TYR A 115 -3.26 -12.88 11.21
N LYS A 116 -2.00 -12.47 11.19
CA LYS A 116 -1.07 -12.61 12.31
C LYS A 116 -0.73 -11.22 12.85
N VAL A 117 -0.64 -11.11 14.17
CA VAL A 117 -0.11 -9.92 14.84
C VAL A 117 0.94 -10.36 15.82
N HIS A 118 2.14 -9.81 15.68
CA HIS A 118 3.25 -10.09 16.58
C HIS A 118 3.67 -8.78 17.27
N PHE A 119 3.57 -8.74 18.59
CA PHE A 119 4.02 -7.60 19.40
C PHE A 119 5.41 -7.88 19.96
N TYR A 120 6.36 -6.98 19.70
CA TYR A 120 7.73 -7.05 20.20
C TYR A 120 7.92 -6.22 21.48
N THR A 121 6.91 -6.18 22.33
CA THR A 121 6.99 -5.42 23.57
C THR A 121 7.62 -6.28 24.68
N ALA A 122 8.56 -5.71 25.42
CA ALA A 122 9.12 -6.31 26.63
C ALA A 122 8.16 -6.19 27.84
N LEU A 123 6.85 -6.13 27.61
CA LEU A 123 5.88 -6.18 28.69
C LEU A 123 5.85 -7.62 29.23
N PRO A 124 5.98 -7.82 30.55
CA PRO A 124 5.78 -9.14 31.13
C PRO A 124 4.36 -9.62 30.79
N ASP A 125 4.23 -10.91 30.51
CA ASP A 125 2.92 -11.55 30.36
C ASP A 125 2.10 -11.27 31.62
N ILE A 126 1.15 -10.35 31.50
CA ILE A 126 0.18 -10.11 32.58
C ILE A 126 -0.95 -11.11 32.32
N ASP A 127 -0.81 -12.29 32.89
CA ASP A 127 -1.87 -13.28 32.96
C ASP A 127 -2.95 -12.75 33.91
N ILE A 128 -3.99 -12.13 33.36
CA ILE A 128 -5.17 -11.74 34.15
C ILE A 128 -6.07 -12.96 34.21
N ASN A 129 -5.70 -13.90 35.07
CA ASN A 129 -6.60 -14.97 35.47
C ASN A 129 -7.76 -14.37 36.27
N LYS A 130 -8.93 -14.40 35.67
CA LYS A 130 -10.21 -14.29 36.38
C LYS A 130 -10.78 -15.68 36.62
#